data_ce30438ff540154acb8173497e94ac9a
#
_entry.id   ce30438ff540154acb8173497e94ac9a
#
_cell.length_a   1.000
_cell.length_b   1.000
_cell.length_c   1.000
_cell.angle_alpha   90.00
_cell.angle_beta   90.00
_cell.angle_gamma   90.00
#
_symmetry.space_group_name_H-M   'P 1'
#
loop_
_entity.id
_entity.type
_entity.pdbx_description
1 polymer ?
#
loop_
_entity_poly.entity_id
_entity_poly.type
_entity_poly.pdbx_seq_one_letter_code
_entity_poly.pdbx_strand_id
1 'polypeptide(L)'
;MMIPFQEILPSAPLRHLVRSYHLANLPPTPYNIKPYPARIEHALAFFARGFIHSHDLVTGNSFRVARNAIFGQQVGRLNFETYTESDFLMLMVIFQPGGLYRLLGFSSQELTTLFTDAESIIGQELQNVNDQIANALTYAEMIERVEVYLLKQIKKVKKEAHGIDQIGQILLQHPQGYSLDWLANQAHLSPRQFERKFKERMGIGPKMYSRINRFFHAFQYKELHPEIDWLSVALDFGYTDYYHLCKDSKQFAQVTPNILLNQHLLRPELMALVDH
;
A
#
# COMPACT_ATOMS: atom_id res chain seq x y z
N MET A 1 -25.60 -6.98 6.12
CA MET A 1 -24.38 -7.73 6.49
C MET A 1 -23.21 -6.98 5.87
N MET A 2 -22.22 -6.56 6.65
CA MET A 2 -21.05 -5.86 6.11
C MET A 2 -20.16 -6.88 5.41
N ILE A 3 -19.68 -6.54 4.20
CA ILE A 3 -18.76 -7.38 3.43
C ILE A 3 -17.41 -7.40 4.17
N PRO A 4 -16.71 -8.55 4.27
CA PRO A 4 -15.46 -8.66 5.03
C PRO A 4 -14.36 -7.71 4.56
N PHE A 5 -14.34 -7.39 3.27
CA PHE A 5 -13.44 -6.41 2.66
C PHE A 5 -14.16 -5.59 1.61
N GLN A 6 -13.81 -4.31 1.52
CA GLN A 6 -14.32 -3.43 0.47
C GLN A 6 -13.28 -2.36 0.10
N GLU A 7 -13.07 -2.19 -1.20
CA GLU A 7 -12.41 -1.01 -1.74
C GLU A 7 -13.45 0.02 -2.16
N ILE A 8 -13.25 1.29 -1.76
CA ILE A 8 -14.16 2.39 -2.02
C ILE A 8 -13.37 3.55 -2.62
N LEU A 9 -13.89 4.13 -3.70
CA LEU A 9 -13.28 5.31 -4.33
C LEU A 9 -13.57 6.58 -3.52
N PRO A 10 -12.60 7.51 -3.44
CA PRO A 10 -12.79 8.77 -2.76
C PRO A 10 -13.75 9.72 -3.52
N SER A 11 -14.37 10.64 -2.78
CA SER A 11 -15.11 11.74 -3.37
C SER A 11 -14.22 12.60 -4.29
N ALA A 12 -14.82 13.26 -5.28
CA ALA A 12 -14.11 14.00 -6.33
C ALA A 12 -13.03 14.98 -5.80
N PRO A 13 -13.26 15.75 -4.72
CA PRO A 13 -12.25 16.66 -4.19
C PRO A 13 -11.00 15.99 -3.65
N LEU A 14 -11.07 14.69 -3.26
CA LEU A 14 -9.96 13.93 -2.66
C LEU A 14 -9.15 13.11 -3.67
N ARG A 15 -9.69 12.85 -4.88
CA ARG A 15 -9.07 11.95 -5.88
C ARG A 15 -7.65 12.31 -6.31
N HIS A 16 -7.27 13.56 -6.16
CA HIS A 16 -5.93 14.03 -6.49
C HIS A 16 -4.87 13.71 -5.41
N LEU A 17 -5.30 13.24 -4.23
CA LEU A 17 -4.43 12.83 -3.11
C LEU A 17 -4.67 11.40 -2.67
N VAL A 18 -5.93 10.94 -2.71
CA VAL A 18 -6.36 9.62 -2.25
C VAL A 18 -6.70 8.76 -3.46
N ARG A 19 -6.17 7.54 -3.49
CA ARG A 19 -6.44 6.55 -4.53
C ARG A 19 -7.72 5.78 -4.21
N SER A 20 -7.79 5.21 -3.03
CA SER A 20 -8.92 4.42 -2.55
C SER A 20 -8.94 4.35 -1.01
N TYR A 21 -10.06 3.89 -0.48
CA TYR A 21 -10.22 3.45 0.90
C TYR A 21 -10.34 1.93 0.92
N HIS A 22 -9.57 1.28 1.79
CA HIS A 22 -9.68 -0.15 2.03
C HIS A 22 -10.29 -0.37 3.42
N LEU A 23 -11.41 -1.07 3.47
CA LEU A 23 -12.10 -1.46 4.69
C LEU A 23 -11.96 -2.96 4.89
N ALA A 24 -11.53 -3.36 6.08
CA ALA A 24 -11.53 -4.75 6.52
C ALA A 24 -12.32 -4.87 7.80
N ASN A 25 -13.33 -5.75 7.78
CA ASN A 25 -14.11 -6.13 8.94
C ASN A 25 -14.14 -7.66 9.02
N LEU A 26 -13.25 -8.21 9.85
CA LEU A 26 -13.00 -9.64 9.92
C LEU A 26 -13.48 -10.21 11.26
N PRO A 27 -14.17 -11.38 11.27
CA PRO A 27 -14.48 -12.08 12.50
C PRO A 27 -13.19 -12.57 13.17
N PRO A 28 -13.23 -12.91 14.45
CA PRO A 28 -12.14 -13.60 15.11
C PRO A 28 -11.81 -14.91 14.38
N THR A 29 -10.53 -15.12 14.11
CA THR A 29 -10.04 -16.32 13.43
C THR A 29 -8.84 -16.90 14.17
N PRO A 30 -8.70 -18.23 14.28
CA PRO A 30 -7.52 -18.86 14.86
C PRO A 30 -6.26 -18.67 14.00
N TYR A 31 -6.43 -18.33 12.72
CA TYR A 31 -5.33 -18.07 11.76
C TYR A 31 -5.30 -16.59 11.41
N ASN A 32 -4.56 -15.85 12.21
CA ASN A 32 -4.52 -14.39 12.16
C ASN A 32 -3.23 -13.82 11.53
N ILE A 33 -2.30 -14.67 11.06
CA ILE A 33 -1.05 -14.22 10.44
C ILE A 33 -1.24 -14.10 8.93
N LYS A 34 -0.97 -12.92 8.40
CA LYS A 34 -1.06 -12.61 6.99
C LYS A 34 0.31 -12.18 6.43
N PRO A 35 0.78 -12.82 5.32
CA PRO A 35 1.90 -12.31 4.57
C PRO A 35 1.53 -11.01 3.85
N TYR A 36 2.39 -10.01 3.96
CA TYR A 36 2.25 -8.73 3.28
C TYR A 36 3.52 -8.49 2.46
N PRO A 37 3.54 -8.87 1.18
CA PRO A 37 4.67 -8.63 0.28
C PRO A 37 4.84 -7.15 -0.01
N ALA A 38 6.01 -6.77 -0.56
CA ALA A 38 6.25 -5.41 -0.99
C ALA A 38 5.19 -4.93 -1.98
N ARG A 39 4.66 -3.71 -1.77
CA ARG A 39 3.64 -3.06 -2.61
C ARG A 39 3.95 -1.59 -2.79
N ILE A 40 3.45 -1.03 -3.89
CA ILE A 40 3.52 0.41 -4.14
C ILE A 40 2.32 1.07 -3.47
N GLU A 41 2.48 1.34 -2.18
CA GLU A 41 1.45 1.98 -1.35
C GLU A 41 2.07 2.87 -0.29
N HIS A 42 1.47 4.05 -0.12
CA HIS A 42 1.55 4.84 1.11
C HIS A 42 0.15 4.88 1.70
N ALA A 43 0.00 4.63 2.99
CA ALA A 43 -1.32 4.62 3.60
C ALA A 43 -1.35 5.30 4.97
N LEU A 44 -2.53 5.78 5.34
CA LEU A 44 -2.92 6.10 6.71
C LEU A 44 -3.95 5.07 7.14
N ALA A 45 -3.62 4.27 8.16
CA ALA A 45 -4.49 3.23 8.68
C ALA A 45 -5.09 3.62 10.03
N PHE A 46 -6.36 3.29 10.19
CA PHE A 46 -7.13 3.39 11.43
C PHE A 46 -7.51 1.97 11.87
N PHE A 47 -6.95 1.50 12.96
CA PHE A 47 -7.38 0.25 13.61
C PHE A 47 -8.47 0.60 14.61
N ALA A 48 -9.72 0.58 14.15
CA ALA A 48 -10.87 1.00 14.93
C ALA A 48 -11.27 -0.04 15.98
N ARG A 49 -11.15 -1.35 15.64
CA ARG A 49 -11.31 -2.47 16.59
C ARG A 49 -10.21 -3.49 16.34
N GLY A 50 -9.64 -4.03 17.42
CA GLY A 50 -8.47 -4.89 17.35
C GLY A 50 -7.18 -4.13 17.07
N PHE A 51 -6.11 -4.84 16.87
CA PHE A 51 -4.78 -4.31 16.52
C PHE A 51 -3.98 -5.35 15.74
N ILE A 52 -2.84 -4.93 15.17
CA ILE A 52 -1.91 -5.84 14.51
C ILE A 52 -0.53 -5.79 15.16
N HIS A 53 0.15 -6.94 15.18
CA HIS A 53 1.60 -7.03 15.30
C HIS A 53 2.23 -7.20 13.93
N SER A 54 3.28 -6.45 13.69
CA SER A 54 4.12 -6.61 12.51
C SER A 54 5.31 -7.48 12.87
N HIS A 55 5.59 -8.48 12.03
CA HIS A 55 6.74 -9.37 12.16
C HIS A 55 7.61 -9.23 10.92
N ASP A 56 8.82 -8.70 11.09
CA ASP A 56 9.83 -8.66 10.04
C ASP A 56 10.60 -9.98 10.05
N LEU A 57 10.43 -10.77 8.99
CA LEU A 57 11.05 -12.08 8.86
C LEU A 57 12.56 -12.02 8.58
N VAL A 58 13.09 -10.86 8.19
CA VAL A 58 14.53 -10.67 7.91
C VAL A 58 15.28 -10.33 9.19
N THR A 59 14.76 -9.36 9.94
CA THR A 59 15.41 -8.88 11.16
C THR A 59 14.96 -9.63 12.41
N GLY A 60 13.86 -10.38 12.35
CA GLY A 60 13.23 -11.04 13.49
C GLY A 60 12.51 -10.06 14.43
N ASN A 61 12.46 -8.78 14.10
CA ASN A 61 11.79 -7.79 14.93
C ASN A 61 10.27 -7.95 14.87
N SER A 62 9.63 -7.79 16.01
CA SER A 62 8.18 -7.77 16.13
C SER A 62 7.75 -6.58 16.99
N PHE A 63 6.69 -5.89 16.57
CA PHE A 63 6.13 -4.78 17.33
C PHE A 63 4.65 -4.61 17.05
N ARG A 64 3.95 -4.07 18.03
CA ARG A 64 2.56 -3.66 17.87
C ARG A 64 2.52 -2.38 17.04
N VAL A 65 1.71 -2.39 15.97
CA VAL A 65 1.46 -1.20 15.16
C VAL A 65 0.55 -0.24 15.93
N ALA A 66 0.82 1.06 15.83
CA ALA A 66 0.02 2.09 16.48
C ALA A 66 -1.43 2.05 15.97
N ARG A 67 -2.37 2.44 16.84
CA ARG A 67 -3.83 2.47 16.53
C ARG A 67 -4.15 3.32 15.30
N ASN A 68 -3.42 4.42 15.11
CA ASN A 68 -3.42 5.23 13.91
C ASN A 68 -2.01 5.22 13.33
N ALA A 69 -1.80 4.62 12.18
CA ALA A 69 -0.46 4.39 11.66
C ALA A 69 -0.29 4.91 10.23
N ILE A 70 0.85 5.55 9.98
CA ILE A 70 1.33 5.80 8.62
C ILE A 70 2.12 4.60 8.16
N PHE A 71 1.72 4.03 7.03
CA PHE A 71 2.44 2.99 6.32
C PHE A 71 3.27 3.65 5.23
N GLY A 72 4.59 3.63 5.39
CA GLY A 72 5.54 4.04 4.38
C GLY A 72 5.72 2.98 3.29
N GLN A 73 6.52 3.29 2.28
CA GLN A 73 6.78 2.38 1.18
C GLN A 73 7.47 1.10 1.66
N GLN A 74 6.79 -0.04 1.49
CA GLN A 74 7.35 -1.36 1.80
C GLN A 74 8.21 -1.87 0.64
N VAL A 75 9.40 -2.37 0.94
CA VAL A 75 10.34 -2.92 -0.06
C VAL A 75 10.61 -4.42 0.12
N GLY A 76 10.04 -5.02 1.15
CA GLY A 76 10.14 -6.45 1.46
C GLY A 76 8.87 -6.94 2.13
N ARG A 77 8.83 -8.25 2.40
CA ARG A 77 7.68 -8.87 3.05
C ARG A 77 7.69 -8.63 4.55
N LEU A 78 6.52 -8.34 5.07
CA LEU A 78 6.18 -8.39 6.49
C LEU A 78 5.10 -9.45 6.71
N ASN A 79 4.99 -9.95 7.92
CA ASN A 79 3.81 -10.69 8.34
C ASN A 79 3.05 -9.85 9.35
N PHE A 80 1.74 -9.71 9.13
CA PHE A 80 0.85 -9.10 10.10
C PHE A 80 0.07 -10.16 10.85
N GLU A 81 0.12 -10.09 12.16
CA GLU A 81 -0.71 -10.90 13.03
C GLU A 81 -1.81 -10.02 13.63
N THR A 82 -3.06 -10.42 13.41
CA THR A 82 -4.25 -9.69 13.85
C THR A 82 -4.71 -10.16 15.21
N TYR A 83 -4.99 -9.23 16.10
CA TYR A 83 -5.51 -9.47 17.45
C TYR A 83 -6.84 -8.78 17.65
N THR A 84 -7.84 -9.51 18.11
CA THR A 84 -9.16 -8.98 18.43
C THR A 84 -9.87 -9.85 19.47
N GLU A 85 -10.71 -9.22 20.30
CA GLU A 85 -11.58 -9.90 21.26
C GLU A 85 -12.96 -10.21 20.66
N SER A 86 -13.40 -9.41 19.67
CA SER A 86 -14.72 -9.55 19.06
C SER A 86 -14.63 -9.64 17.53
N ASP A 87 -14.32 -8.53 16.89
CA ASP A 87 -14.09 -8.41 15.45
C ASP A 87 -12.92 -7.47 15.20
N PHE A 88 -12.31 -7.60 14.04
CA PHE A 88 -11.23 -6.72 13.58
C PHE A 88 -11.78 -5.73 12.58
N LEU A 89 -11.69 -4.44 12.86
CA LEU A 89 -12.11 -3.37 11.97
C LEU A 89 -10.94 -2.43 11.68
N MET A 90 -10.56 -2.36 10.41
CA MET A 90 -9.54 -1.46 9.90
C MET A 90 -10.07 -0.66 8.72
N LEU A 91 -9.74 0.64 8.66
CA LEU A 91 -9.88 1.48 7.50
C LEU A 91 -8.51 2.00 7.10
N MET A 92 -8.13 1.82 5.84
CA MET A 92 -6.90 2.39 5.27
C MET A 92 -7.25 3.42 4.20
N VAL A 93 -6.62 4.57 4.28
CA VAL A 93 -6.58 5.59 3.22
C VAL A 93 -5.35 5.35 2.38
N ILE A 94 -5.53 4.86 1.16
CA ILE A 94 -4.43 4.64 0.22
C ILE A 94 -4.19 5.91 -0.57
N PHE A 95 -2.99 6.44 -0.52
CA PHE A 95 -2.65 7.69 -1.22
C PHE A 95 -2.27 7.45 -2.68
N GLN A 96 -2.57 8.45 -3.51
CA GLN A 96 -1.98 8.57 -4.85
C GLN A 96 -0.45 8.68 -4.76
N PRO A 97 0.30 8.29 -5.80
CA PRO A 97 1.73 8.56 -5.88
C PRO A 97 2.04 10.02 -5.55
N GLY A 98 2.92 10.24 -4.56
CA GLY A 98 3.24 11.57 -4.05
C GLY A 98 2.20 12.21 -3.12
N GLY A 99 1.01 11.61 -2.94
CA GLY A 99 -0.07 12.18 -2.13
C GLY A 99 0.31 12.34 -0.66
N LEU A 100 0.88 11.32 -0.05
CA LEU A 100 1.35 11.37 1.34
C LEU A 100 2.47 12.42 1.53
N TYR A 101 3.45 12.46 0.61
CA TYR A 101 4.50 13.49 0.60
C TYR A 101 3.92 14.90 0.58
N ARG A 102 2.92 15.14 -0.27
CA ARG A 102 2.26 16.46 -0.37
C ARG A 102 1.57 16.82 0.93
N LEU A 103 0.87 15.86 1.53
CA LEU A 103 0.15 16.07 2.79
C LEU A 103 1.09 16.37 3.96
N LEU A 104 2.14 15.57 4.13
CA LEU A 104 3.04 15.66 5.29
C LEU A 104 4.11 16.76 5.13
N GLY A 105 4.59 16.98 3.90
CA GLY A 105 5.55 18.02 3.59
C GLY A 105 7.02 17.68 3.80
N PHE A 106 7.34 16.46 4.25
CA PHE A 106 8.71 15.93 4.37
C PHE A 106 8.91 14.69 3.47
N SER A 107 10.15 14.24 3.34
CA SER A 107 10.50 13.17 2.41
C SER A 107 9.85 11.85 2.77
N SER A 108 9.13 11.23 1.82
CA SER A 108 8.59 9.87 1.96
C SER A 108 9.68 8.81 2.19
N GLN A 109 10.95 9.14 1.87
CA GLN A 109 12.09 8.27 2.13
C GLN A 109 12.31 8.03 3.62
N GLU A 110 11.94 8.99 4.48
CA GLU A 110 12.03 8.87 5.94
C GLU A 110 11.03 7.85 6.51
N LEU A 111 9.99 7.51 5.72
CA LEU A 111 8.97 6.54 6.10
C LEU A 111 9.17 5.16 5.43
N THR A 112 10.20 5.00 4.58
CA THR A 112 10.42 3.73 3.85
C THR A 112 10.67 2.59 4.84
N THR A 113 9.91 1.49 4.69
CA THR A 113 9.89 0.30 5.56
C THR A 113 9.47 0.57 7.02
N LEU A 114 8.85 1.71 7.28
CA LEU A 114 8.42 2.08 8.64
C LEU A 114 6.89 2.09 8.77
N PHE A 115 6.44 1.73 9.97
CA PHE A 115 5.09 1.99 10.46
C PHE A 115 5.23 3.01 11.57
N THR A 116 4.78 4.21 11.32
CA THR A 116 4.96 5.32 12.25
C THR A 116 3.63 5.68 12.88
N ASP A 117 3.63 6.01 14.16
CA ASP A 117 2.47 6.55 14.83
C ASP A 117 2.03 7.85 14.15
N ALA A 118 0.84 7.82 13.54
CA ALA A 118 0.31 8.93 12.79
C ALA A 118 -0.03 10.14 13.68
N GLU A 119 -0.37 9.90 14.95
CA GLU A 119 -0.72 10.97 15.89
C GLU A 119 0.49 11.85 16.21
N SER A 120 1.68 11.25 16.28
CA SER A 120 2.93 11.97 16.51
C SER A 120 3.33 12.90 15.35
N ILE A 121 2.88 12.59 14.12
CA ILE A 121 3.23 13.32 12.90
C ILE A 121 2.14 14.29 12.48
N ILE A 122 0.88 13.84 12.47
CA ILE A 122 -0.27 14.58 11.92
C ILE A 122 -1.01 15.32 13.04
N GLY A 123 -1.17 14.69 14.21
CA GLY A 123 -1.82 15.26 15.38
C GLY A 123 -2.84 14.35 16.04
N GLN A 124 -3.15 14.65 17.29
CA GLN A 124 -4.04 13.85 18.15
C GLN A 124 -5.51 13.84 17.69
N GLU A 125 -5.91 14.74 16.79
CA GLU A 125 -7.27 14.73 16.21
C GLU A 125 -7.63 13.41 15.52
N LEU A 126 -6.60 12.60 15.11
CA LEU A 126 -6.80 11.27 14.55
C LEU A 126 -7.48 10.30 15.52
N GLN A 127 -7.30 10.45 16.83
CA GLN A 127 -7.98 9.64 17.84
C GLN A 127 -9.50 9.79 17.71
N ASN A 128 -9.98 11.03 17.62
CA ASN A 128 -11.41 11.31 17.47
C ASN A 128 -11.96 10.75 16.15
N VAL A 129 -11.19 10.83 15.07
CA VAL A 129 -11.58 10.24 13.78
C VAL A 129 -11.71 8.72 13.90
N ASN A 130 -10.73 8.05 14.53
CA ASN A 130 -10.78 6.61 14.75
C ASN A 130 -11.96 6.20 15.65
N ASP A 131 -12.25 6.95 16.70
CA ASP A 131 -13.41 6.68 17.57
C ASP A 131 -14.73 6.85 16.81
N GLN A 132 -14.83 7.81 15.90
CA GLN A 132 -15.99 7.97 15.02
C GLN A 132 -16.13 6.79 14.04
N ILE A 133 -15.02 6.29 13.46
CA ILE A 133 -15.00 5.09 12.62
C ILE A 133 -15.48 3.87 13.42
N ALA A 134 -14.98 3.69 14.63
CA ALA A 134 -15.32 2.55 15.49
C ALA A 134 -16.82 2.49 15.85
N ASN A 135 -17.45 3.66 15.97
CA ASN A 135 -18.88 3.82 16.34
C ASN A 135 -19.81 3.96 15.13
N ALA A 136 -19.30 4.03 13.91
CA ALA A 136 -20.12 4.15 12.71
C ALA A 136 -20.87 2.84 12.43
N LEU A 137 -22.12 2.96 11.98
CA LEU A 137 -22.99 1.81 11.73
C LEU A 137 -22.84 1.23 10.32
N THR A 138 -22.30 2.03 9.38
CA THR A 138 -22.15 1.64 7.98
C THR A 138 -20.78 2.04 7.44
N TYR A 139 -20.30 1.36 6.40
CA TYR A 139 -19.07 1.74 5.70
C TYR A 139 -19.15 3.14 5.09
N ALA A 140 -20.32 3.53 4.58
CA ALA A 140 -20.54 4.88 4.04
C ALA A 140 -20.31 5.95 5.12
N GLU A 141 -20.82 5.74 6.32
CA GLU A 141 -20.60 6.64 7.46
C GLU A 141 -19.10 6.67 7.86
N MET A 142 -18.41 5.53 7.90
CA MET A 142 -16.97 5.49 8.18
C MET A 142 -16.19 6.34 7.19
N ILE A 143 -16.47 6.18 5.89
CA ILE A 143 -15.83 6.96 4.82
C ILE A 143 -16.15 8.45 4.99
N GLU A 144 -17.40 8.82 5.25
CA GLU A 144 -17.78 10.22 5.47
C GLU A 144 -16.95 10.87 6.59
N ARG A 145 -16.76 10.16 7.73
CA ARG A 145 -15.96 10.68 8.85
C ARG A 145 -14.50 10.93 8.45
N VAL A 146 -13.92 10.01 7.71
CA VAL A 146 -12.55 10.14 7.20
C VAL A 146 -12.45 11.27 6.16
N GLU A 147 -13.41 11.36 5.24
CA GLU A 147 -13.41 12.41 4.21
C GLU A 147 -13.58 13.81 4.79
N VAL A 148 -14.44 13.98 5.78
CA VAL A 148 -14.58 15.27 6.51
C VAL A 148 -13.23 15.68 7.12
N TYR A 149 -12.51 14.74 7.70
CA TYR A 149 -11.17 15.00 8.23
C TYR A 149 -10.17 15.35 7.11
N LEU A 150 -10.09 14.53 6.05
CA LEU A 150 -9.15 14.73 4.95
C LEU A 150 -9.40 16.05 4.20
N LEU A 151 -10.66 16.45 4.02
CA LEU A 151 -11.02 17.74 3.41
C LEU A 151 -10.51 18.94 4.22
N LYS A 152 -10.40 18.81 5.54
CA LYS A 152 -9.75 19.84 6.38
C LYS A 152 -8.22 19.82 6.17
N GLN A 153 -7.63 18.63 6.06
CA GLN A 153 -6.18 18.48 5.86
C GLN A 153 -5.72 18.95 4.48
N ILE A 154 -6.51 18.78 3.42
CA ILE A 154 -6.20 19.30 2.07
C ILE A 154 -5.91 20.80 2.10
N LYS A 155 -6.65 21.56 2.90
CA LYS A 155 -6.44 23.02 3.04
C LYS A 155 -5.08 23.37 3.64
N LYS A 156 -4.43 22.39 4.28
CA LYS A 156 -3.12 22.52 4.92
C LYS A 156 -1.99 21.83 4.14
N VAL A 157 -2.27 21.37 2.89
CA VAL A 157 -1.28 20.68 2.04
C VAL A 157 -0.01 21.52 1.93
N LYS A 158 1.13 20.92 2.27
CA LYS A 158 2.43 21.62 2.40
C LYS A 158 3.23 21.64 1.10
N LYS A 159 2.94 20.74 0.17
CA LYS A 159 3.66 20.62 -1.10
C LYS A 159 2.68 20.53 -2.27
N GLU A 160 3.03 21.23 -3.34
CA GLU A 160 2.24 21.21 -4.57
C GLU A 160 2.41 19.90 -5.36
N ALA A 161 1.46 19.64 -6.26
CA ALA A 161 1.58 18.58 -7.24
C ALA A 161 2.78 18.84 -8.16
N HIS A 162 3.41 17.78 -8.64
CA HIS A 162 4.58 17.84 -9.50
C HIS A 162 4.47 16.78 -10.61
N GLY A 163 5.10 17.00 -11.78
CA GLY A 163 5.12 16.02 -12.86
C GLY A 163 5.60 14.62 -12.45
N ILE A 164 6.45 14.54 -11.42
CA ILE A 164 6.87 13.25 -10.84
C ILE A 164 5.70 12.44 -10.26
N ASP A 165 4.66 13.08 -9.71
CA ASP A 165 3.49 12.37 -9.19
C ASP A 165 2.72 11.69 -10.33
N GLN A 166 2.61 12.36 -11.48
CA GLN A 166 2.02 11.81 -12.71
C GLN A 166 2.84 10.64 -13.24
N ILE A 167 4.18 10.77 -13.23
CA ILE A 167 5.07 9.66 -13.60
C ILE A 167 4.92 8.48 -12.63
N GLY A 168 4.76 8.73 -11.34
CA GLY A 168 4.43 7.70 -10.36
C GLY A 168 3.13 6.97 -10.71
N GLN A 169 2.09 7.68 -11.16
CA GLN A 169 0.83 7.09 -11.64
C GLN A 169 1.02 6.27 -12.92
N ILE A 170 1.80 6.77 -13.89
CA ILE A 170 2.13 6.02 -15.11
C ILE A 170 2.82 4.70 -14.75
N LEU A 171 3.83 4.75 -13.88
CA LEU A 171 4.55 3.56 -13.45
C LEU A 171 3.71 2.63 -12.58
N LEU A 172 2.67 3.13 -11.91
CA LEU A 172 1.73 2.31 -11.16
C LEU A 172 0.82 1.50 -12.10
N GLN A 173 0.39 2.10 -13.20
CA GLN A 173 -0.48 1.45 -14.21
C GLN A 173 0.32 0.61 -15.20
N HIS A 174 1.48 1.09 -15.61
CA HIS A 174 2.35 0.50 -16.63
C HIS A 174 3.79 0.43 -16.10
N PRO A 175 4.14 -0.60 -15.31
CA PRO A 175 5.43 -0.64 -14.61
C PRO A 175 6.65 -0.94 -15.48
N GLN A 176 6.48 -1.13 -16.78
CA GLN A 176 7.53 -1.53 -17.71
C GLN A 176 7.53 -0.69 -19.00
N GLY A 177 8.62 -0.80 -19.76
CA GLY A 177 8.72 -0.16 -21.08
C GLY A 177 9.31 1.25 -21.08
N TYR A 178 9.68 1.81 -19.92
CA TYR A 178 10.21 3.17 -19.84
C TYR A 178 11.70 3.21 -19.42
N SER A 179 12.51 3.95 -20.17
CA SER A 179 13.88 4.26 -19.74
C SER A 179 13.89 5.37 -18.70
N LEU A 180 14.97 5.42 -17.88
CA LEU A 180 15.15 6.49 -16.91
C LEU A 180 15.20 7.87 -17.59
N ASP A 181 15.86 7.94 -18.74
CA ASP A 181 15.99 9.19 -19.51
C ASP A 181 14.63 9.66 -20.02
N TRP A 182 13.78 8.74 -20.50
CA TRP A 182 12.43 9.08 -20.92
C TRP A 182 11.60 9.63 -19.76
N LEU A 183 11.60 8.93 -18.60
CA LEU A 183 10.88 9.37 -17.40
C LEU A 183 11.37 10.74 -16.91
N ALA A 184 12.68 10.98 -16.93
CA ALA A 184 13.28 12.25 -16.54
C ALA A 184 12.86 13.38 -17.48
N ASN A 185 12.87 13.12 -18.80
CA ASN A 185 12.42 14.08 -19.81
C ASN A 185 10.95 14.46 -19.65
N GLN A 186 10.06 13.49 -19.35
CA GLN A 186 8.65 13.77 -19.07
C GLN A 186 8.46 14.67 -17.83
N ALA A 187 9.38 14.62 -16.87
CA ALA A 187 9.38 15.50 -15.70
C ALA A 187 10.12 16.83 -15.92
N HIS A 188 10.68 17.07 -17.11
CA HIS A 188 11.57 18.20 -17.41
C HIS A 188 12.76 18.32 -16.44
N LEU A 189 13.38 17.18 -16.12
CA LEU A 189 14.50 17.06 -15.19
C LEU A 189 15.66 16.29 -15.83
N SER A 190 16.88 16.53 -15.34
CA SER A 190 17.97 15.60 -15.61
C SER A 190 17.74 14.24 -14.91
N PRO A 191 18.28 13.11 -15.41
CA PRO A 191 18.11 11.80 -14.79
C PRO A 191 18.45 11.79 -13.29
N ARG A 192 19.55 12.43 -12.89
CA ARG A 192 19.97 12.53 -11.48
C ARG A 192 18.98 13.33 -10.63
N GLN A 193 18.44 14.43 -11.14
CA GLN A 193 17.44 15.25 -10.45
C GLN A 193 16.12 14.46 -10.32
N PHE A 194 15.74 13.76 -11.39
CA PHE A 194 14.54 12.92 -11.40
C PHE A 194 14.62 11.81 -10.35
N GLU A 195 15.69 11.00 -10.33
CA GLU A 195 15.87 9.94 -9.33
C GLU A 195 15.79 10.47 -7.90
N ARG A 196 16.49 11.57 -7.61
CA ARG A 196 16.49 12.18 -6.28
C ARG A 196 15.08 12.63 -5.86
N LYS A 197 14.40 13.40 -6.73
CA LYS A 197 13.06 13.91 -6.44
C LYS A 197 12.00 12.82 -6.44
N PHE A 198 12.13 11.79 -7.30
CA PHE A 198 11.24 10.64 -7.29
C PHE A 198 11.36 9.89 -5.95
N LYS A 199 12.58 9.63 -5.49
CA LYS A 199 12.83 8.98 -4.21
C LYS A 199 12.32 9.80 -3.02
N GLU A 200 12.47 11.11 -3.06
CA GLU A 200 11.93 12.02 -2.05
C GLU A 200 10.40 11.89 -1.93
N ARG A 201 9.68 11.81 -3.06
CA ARG A 201 8.21 11.79 -3.11
C ARG A 201 7.60 10.40 -2.93
N MET A 202 8.25 9.35 -3.46
CA MET A 202 7.76 7.97 -3.47
C MET A 202 8.42 7.06 -2.43
N GLY A 203 9.43 7.55 -1.70
CA GLY A 203 10.18 6.76 -0.72
C GLY A 203 11.31 5.92 -1.33
N ILE A 204 11.18 5.48 -2.57
CA ILE A 204 12.14 4.62 -3.28
C ILE A 204 12.42 5.14 -4.69
N GLY A 205 13.52 4.67 -5.28
CA GLY A 205 13.88 5.06 -6.65
C GLY A 205 12.97 4.44 -7.71
N PRO A 206 12.90 5.05 -8.92
CA PRO A 206 11.95 4.66 -9.97
C PRO A 206 12.14 3.21 -10.43
N LYS A 207 13.38 2.71 -10.51
CA LYS A 207 13.65 1.31 -10.88
C LYS A 207 13.08 0.31 -9.86
N MET A 208 13.25 0.58 -8.57
CA MET A 208 12.68 -0.28 -7.51
C MET A 208 11.17 -0.21 -7.52
N TYR A 209 10.60 0.98 -7.68
CA TYR A 209 9.17 1.23 -7.79
C TYR A 209 8.54 0.39 -8.93
N SER A 210 9.11 0.48 -10.14
CA SER A 210 8.64 -0.32 -11.29
C SER A 210 8.78 -1.82 -11.05
N ARG A 211 9.88 -2.29 -10.44
CA ARG A 211 10.08 -3.73 -10.17
C ARG A 211 9.06 -4.28 -9.18
N ILE A 212 8.80 -3.58 -8.08
CA ILE A 212 7.80 -4.01 -7.09
C ILE A 212 6.42 -4.06 -7.76
N ASN A 213 6.05 -3.02 -8.50
CA ASN A 213 4.74 -2.95 -9.13
C ASN A 213 4.56 -4.01 -10.23
N ARG A 214 5.60 -4.25 -11.03
CA ARG A 214 5.61 -5.31 -12.05
C ARG A 214 5.40 -6.69 -11.43
N PHE A 215 6.11 -6.98 -10.33
CA PHE A 215 5.95 -8.23 -9.59
C PHE A 215 4.51 -8.39 -9.07
N PHE A 216 3.97 -7.33 -8.49
CA PHE A 216 2.63 -7.33 -7.95
C PHE A 216 1.56 -7.60 -9.03
N HIS A 217 1.64 -6.92 -10.18
CA HIS A 217 0.73 -7.14 -11.30
C HIS A 217 0.85 -8.56 -11.89
N ALA A 218 2.07 -9.09 -12.04
CA ALA A 218 2.27 -10.46 -12.50
C ALA A 218 1.66 -11.48 -11.54
N PHE A 219 1.79 -11.23 -10.25
CA PHE A 219 1.23 -12.10 -9.22
C PHE A 219 -0.30 -12.05 -9.21
N GLN A 220 -0.91 -10.85 -9.20
CA GLN A 220 -2.37 -10.69 -9.29
C GLN A 220 -2.94 -11.33 -10.57
N TYR A 221 -2.27 -11.14 -11.70
CA TYR A 221 -2.70 -11.77 -12.95
C TYR A 221 -2.74 -13.30 -12.84
N LYS A 222 -1.73 -13.91 -12.22
CA LYS A 222 -1.70 -15.36 -11.96
C LYS A 222 -2.81 -15.81 -11.01
N GLU A 223 -3.15 -15.02 -10.00
CA GLU A 223 -4.27 -15.31 -9.10
C GLU A 223 -5.61 -15.36 -9.83
N LEU A 224 -5.82 -14.40 -10.74
CA LEU A 224 -7.04 -14.32 -11.56
C LEU A 224 -7.07 -15.37 -12.69
N HIS A 225 -5.91 -15.86 -13.12
CA HIS A 225 -5.73 -16.81 -14.23
C HIS A 225 -4.87 -18.00 -13.79
N PRO A 226 -5.37 -18.83 -12.88
CA PRO A 226 -4.57 -19.93 -12.30
C PRO A 226 -4.16 -21.00 -13.33
N GLU A 227 -4.84 -21.09 -14.47
CA GLU A 227 -4.54 -22.01 -15.56
C GLU A 227 -3.30 -21.62 -16.37
N ILE A 228 -2.93 -20.34 -16.41
CA ILE A 228 -1.75 -19.87 -17.16
C ILE A 228 -0.48 -20.26 -16.41
N ASP A 229 0.49 -20.84 -17.09
CA ASP A 229 1.77 -21.22 -16.49
C ASP A 229 2.63 -19.98 -16.13
N TRP A 230 3.51 -20.14 -15.14
CA TRP A 230 4.33 -19.05 -14.64
C TRP A 230 5.34 -18.48 -15.64
N LEU A 231 5.77 -19.27 -16.66
CA LEU A 231 6.67 -18.77 -17.69
C LEU A 231 5.93 -17.79 -18.60
N SER A 232 4.71 -18.14 -19.02
CA SER A 232 3.85 -17.26 -19.80
C SER A 232 3.57 -15.96 -19.05
N VAL A 233 3.16 -16.04 -17.77
CA VAL A 233 2.98 -14.86 -16.93
C VAL A 233 4.26 -14.01 -16.86
N ALA A 234 5.41 -14.62 -16.66
CA ALA A 234 6.67 -13.90 -16.60
C ALA A 234 6.96 -13.12 -17.90
N LEU A 235 6.78 -13.75 -19.05
CA LEU A 235 6.99 -13.13 -20.35
C LEU A 235 6.02 -11.97 -20.61
N ASP A 236 4.73 -12.16 -20.30
CA ASP A 236 3.68 -11.14 -20.48
C ASP A 236 3.95 -9.89 -19.64
N PHE A 237 4.54 -10.07 -18.46
CA PHE A 237 4.94 -8.96 -17.57
C PHE A 237 6.39 -8.51 -17.77
N GLY A 238 7.03 -8.83 -18.93
CA GLY A 238 8.33 -8.31 -19.34
C GLY A 238 9.51 -8.83 -18.52
N TYR A 239 9.40 -10.01 -17.92
CA TYR A 239 10.54 -10.77 -17.43
C TYR A 239 11.16 -11.53 -18.60
N THR A 240 12.48 -11.73 -18.58
CA THR A 240 13.16 -12.52 -19.62
C THR A 240 12.87 -14.02 -19.49
N ASP A 241 12.58 -14.48 -18.28
CA ASP A 241 12.27 -15.86 -17.95
C ASP A 241 11.65 -15.99 -16.56
N TYR A 242 11.21 -17.20 -16.21
CA TYR A 242 10.65 -17.50 -14.88
C TYR A 242 11.65 -17.30 -13.73
N TYR A 243 12.97 -17.49 -13.98
CA TYR A 243 14.00 -17.30 -12.95
C TYR A 243 14.06 -15.84 -12.49
N HIS A 244 13.94 -14.88 -13.42
CA HIS A 244 13.89 -13.46 -13.10
C HIS A 244 12.66 -13.10 -12.27
N LEU A 245 11.48 -13.66 -12.58
CA LEU A 245 10.29 -13.52 -11.74
C LEU A 245 10.52 -14.12 -10.35
N CYS A 246 11.11 -15.30 -10.24
CA CYS A 246 11.46 -15.92 -8.96
C CYS A 246 12.42 -15.07 -8.12
N LYS A 247 13.38 -14.38 -8.77
CA LYS A 247 14.31 -13.48 -8.08
C LYS A 247 13.59 -12.29 -7.47
N ASP A 248 12.65 -11.66 -8.21
CA ASP A 248 11.83 -10.57 -7.69
C ASP A 248 10.89 -11.07 -6.59
N SER A 249 10.25 -12.24 -6.74
CA SER A 249 9.41 -12.86 -5.72
C SER A 249 10.18 -13.12 -4.41
N LYS A 250 11.38 -13.68 -4.50
CA LYS A 250 12.24 -13.90 -3.32
C LYS A 250 12.65 -12.58 -2.65
N GLN A 251 12.87 -11.52 -3.43
CA GLN A 251 13.20 -10.21 -2.88
C GLN A 251 12.01 -9.55 -2.20
N PHE A 252 10.81 -9.59 -2.81
CA PHE A 252 9.64 -8.81 -2.41
C PHE A 252 8.67 -9.59 -1.51
N ALA A 253 8.64 -10.93 -1.65
CA ALA A 253 7.75 -11.80 -0.89
C ALA A 253 8.50 -12.86 -0.05
N GLN A 254 9.85 -12.93 -0.15
CA GLN A 254 10.74 -13.87 0.56
C GLN A 254 10.47 -15.36 0.29
N VAL A 255 9.62 -15.65 -0.68
CA VAL A 255 9.29 -17.01 -1.13
C VAL A 255 9.23 -17.05 -2.66
N THR A 256 9.14 -18.25 -3.23
CA THR A 256 8.89 -18.40 -4.67
C THR A 256 7.44 -18.06 -5.02
N PRO A 257 7.12 -17.73 -6.29
CA PRO A 257 5.77 -17.41 -6.71
C PRO A 257 4.75 -18.50 -6.36
N ASN A 258 5.10 -19.79 -6.55
CA ASN A 258 4.22 -20.90 -6.19
C ASN A 258 3.91 -20.98 -4.69
N ILE A 259 4.93 -20.78 -3.84
CA ILE A 259 4.71 -20.79 -2.38
C ILE A 259 3.82 -19.62 -1.97
N LEU A 260 4.06 -18.44 -2.54
CA LEU A 260 3.24 -17.26 -2.26
C LEU A 260 1.78 -17.51 -2.66
N LEU A 261 1.55 -18.01 -3.87
CA LEU A 261 0.21 -18.34 -4.38
C LEU A 261 -0.51 -19.34 -3.46
N ASN A 262 0.16 -20.41 -3.06
CA ASN A 262 -0.42 -21.40 -2.15
C ASN A 262 -0.75 -20.78 -0.77
N GLN A 263 0.09 -19.89 -0.26
CA GLN A 263 -0.20 -19.17 0.99
C GLN A 263 -1.44 -18.28 0.87
N HIS A 264 -1.66 -17.67 -0.29
CA HIS A 264 -2.85 -16.88 -0.58
C HIS A 264 -4.09 -17.77 -0.72
N LEU A 265 -4.05 -18.80 -1.53
CA LEU A 265 -5.20 -19.71 -1.77
C LEU A 265 -5.70 -20.42 -0.51
N LEU A 266 -4.86 -20.63 0.50
CA LEU A 266 -5.27 -21.23 1.78
C LEU A 266 -6.03 -20.27 2.71
N ARG A 267 -6.17 -18.98 2.35
CA ARG A 267 -6.72 -17.93 3.20
C ARG A 267 -7.52 -16.90 2.41
N PRO A 268 -8.60 -17.29 1.73
CA PRO A 268 -9.36 -16.40 0.84
C PRO A 268 -9.94 -15.18 1.59
N GLU A 269 -10.32 -15.33 2.87
CA GLU A 269 -10.82 -14.22 3.71
C GLU A 269 -9.78 -13.14 4.00
N LEU A 270 -8.49 -13.49 3.91
CA LEU A 270 -7.38 -12.54 4.07
C LEU A 270 -6.93 -11.97 2.72
N MET A 271 -7.31 -12.60 1.62
CA MET A 271 -6.99 -12.17 0.25
C MET A 271 -7.73 -10.90 -0.13
N ALA A 272 -8.93 -10.71 0.37
CA ALA A 272 -9.72 -9.50 0.15
C ALA A 272 -9.03 -8.20 0.64
N LEU A 273 -8.00 -8.28 1.49
CA LEU A 273 -7.13 -7.15 1.84
C LEU A 273 -6.00 -6.91 0.81
N VAL A 274 -5.91 -7.78 -0.20
CA VAL A 274 -4.79 -7.81 -1.16
C VAL A 274 -5.26 -7.55 -2.59
N ASP A 275 -6.52 -7.85 -2.88
CA ASP A 275 -7.03 -7.91 -4.25
C ASP A 275 -8.08 -6.80 -4.49
N HIS A 276 -7.62 -5.72 -5.06
CA HIS A 276 -8.35 -4.95 -6.10
C HIS A 276 -7.47 -3.83 -6.65
#